data_d0d380649f46729bfe9b18fafc9afd28
#
_entry.id   d0d380649f46729bfe9b18fafc9afd28
#
_cell.length_a   1.000
_cell.length_b   1.000
_cell.length_c   1.000
_cell.angle_alpha   90.00
_cell.angle_beta   90.00
_cell.angle_gamma   90.00
#
_symmetry.space_group_name_H-M   'P 1'
#
loop_
_entity.id
_entity.type
_entity.pdbx_description
1 polymer ?
#
loop_
_entity_poly.entity_id
_entity_poly.type
_entity_poly.pdbx_seq_one_letter_code
_entity_poly.pdbx_strand_id
1 'polypeptide(L)'
;MSGAAAGLHLPTSVFTRFSDAVAARDAIDETPPLLDHPQGLCRLRDDVIVDGVGPGRVNWIHPSGDVRVEIARHPGSAEFYPVAAIRRAVAPRPRYEHEVVPVGLREANLVVERLHRRLGKVQGHKFAVGLRRVADQELDGVAVCARPVARHLDDGLTAEVRRVAVDPSVTNGCTKLLGAVAKAASAMGYRRLVTYTAEGEGGASLYAAGWDPIGRSAGGHWGSVRRPREAGSDEGRKVVWVKVLRGGFHERACRWT
;
A
#
# COMPACT_ATOMS: atom_id res chain seq x y z
N MET A 1 27.93 -11.28 -47.36
CA MET A 1 28.59 -10.51 -46.29
C MET A 1 27.92 -10.88 -44.99
N SER A 2 28.59 -11.76 -44.25
CA SER A 2 28.09 -12.36 -43.02
C SER A 2 28.53 -11.49 -41.84
N GLY A 3 27.58 -10.90 -41.13
CA GLY A 3 27.83 -10.15 -39.89
C GLY A 3 27.66 -11.07 -38.69
N ALA A 4 28.76 -11.44 -38.07
CA ALA A 4 28.78 -12.24 -36.86
C ALA A 4 28.24 -11.44 -35.69
N ALA A 5 27.22 -11.99 -35.00
CA ALA A 5 26.77 -11.53 -33.72
C ALA A 5 27.88 -11.80 -32.67
N ALA A 6 28.42 -10.73 -32.10
CA ALA A 6 29.34 -10.81 -30.98
C ALA A 6 28.57 -11.24 -29.74
N GLY A 7 28.69 -12.49 -29.33
CA GLY A 7 28.20 -12.99 -28.06
C GLY A 7 28.93 -12.29 -26.92
N LEU A 8 28.21 -11.60 -26.08
CA LEU A 8 28.73 -11.08 -24.80
C LEU A 8 29.13 -12.27 -23.92
N HIS A 9 30.44 -12.53 -23.86
CA HIS A 9 31.04 -13.48 -22.94
C HIS A 9 31.02 -12.82 -21.54
N LEU A 10 30.10 -13.18 -20.69
CA LEU A 10 30.14 -12.81 -19.28
C LEU A 10 31.32 -13.52 -18.60
N PRO A 11 32.10 -12.83 -17.76
CA PRO A 11 33.25 -13.43 -17.11
C PRO A 11 32.83 -14.57 -16.19
N THR A 12 33.57 -15.66 -16.18
CA THR A 12 33.33 -16.90 -15.44
C THR A 12 33.18 -16.69 -13.91
N SER A 13 33.66 -15.56 -13.38
CA SER A 13 33.52 -15.18 -11.98
C SER A 13 32.06 -14.82 -11.58
N VAL A 14 31.18 -14.57 -12.53
CA VAL A 14 29.75 -14.33 -12.26
C VAL A 14 29.04 -15.66 -12.00
N PHE A 15 29.48 -16.73 -12.63
CA PHE A 15 28.86 -18.06 -12.50
C PHE A 15 29.19 -18.77 -11.19
N THR A 16 30.38 -18.56 -10.61
CA THR A 16 30.73 -19.12 -9.28
C THR A 16 29.94 -18.51 -8.16
N ARG A 17 29.60 -17.21 -8.24
CA ARG A 17 28.71 -16.55 -7.27
C ARG A 17 27.23 -16.95 -7.45
N PHE A 18 26.85 -17.40 -8.63
CA PHE A 18 25.48 -17.85 -8.91
C PHE A 18 25.19 -19.21 -8.24
N SER A 19 26.17 -20.14 -8.21
CA SER A 19 26.03 -21.42 -7.49
C SER A 19 25.95 -21.20 -5.97
N ASP A 20 26.72 -20.25 -5.44
CA ASP A 20 26.67 -19.88 -4.02
C ASP A 20 25.36 -19.17 -3.66
N ALA A 21 24.80 -18.37 -4.55
CA ALA A 21 23.49 -17.72 -4.39
C ALA A 21 22.33 -18.73 -4.47
N VAL A 22 22.47 -19.79 -5.27
CA VAL A 22 21.47 -20.90 -5.33
C VAL A 22 21.54 -21.76 -4.05
N ALA A 23 22.74 -22.02 -3.52
CA ALA A 23 22.90 -22.71 -2.24
C ALA A 23 22.39 -21.87 -1.05
N ALA A 24 22.50 -20.54 -1.13
CA ALA A 24 21.91 -19.64 -0.15
C ALA A 24 20.37 -19.53 -0.25
N ARG A 25 19.78 -19.98 -1.37
CA ARG A 25 18.34 -19.92 -1.61
C ARG A 25 17.54 -20.75 -0.60
N ASP A 26 18.09 -21.87 -0.16
CA ASP A 26 17.45 -22.77 0.81
C ASP A 26 17.63 -22.28 2.27
N ALA A 27 18.61 -21.38 2.50
CA ALA A 27 18.84 -20.75 3.80
C ALA A 27 18.09 -19.41 3.99
N ILE A 28 17.44 -18.91 2.95
CA ILE A 28 16.81 -17.56 2.94
C ILE A 28 15.47 -17.52 3.68
N ASP A 29 14.79 -18.66 3.84
CA ASP A 29 13.49 -18.72 4.49
C ASP A 29 13.53 -18.39 6.01
N GLU A 30 14.71 -18.36 6.63
CA GLU A 30 14.86 -18.08 8.06
C GLU A 30 15.45 -16.70 8.39
N THR A 31 16.01 -15.98 7.42
CA THR A 31 16.64 -14.68 7.69
C THR A 31 15.74 -13.54 7.24
N PRO A 32 15.36 -12.61 8.14
CA PRO A 32 14.51 -11.49 7.75
C PRO A 32 15.23 -10.60 6.72
N PRO A 33 14.50 -10.08 5.70
CA PRO A 33 15.11 -9.21 4.69
C PRO A 33 15.57 -7.90 5.31
N LEU A 34 16.71 -7.39 4.87
CA LEU A 34 17.12 -6.04 5.20
C LEU A 34 16.20 -5.02 4.48
N LEU A 35 15.88 -3.93 5.18
CA LEU A 35 15.11 -2.83 4.60
C LEU A 35 15.95 -1.98 3.65
N ASP A 36 17.24 -1.84 3.95
CA ASP A 36 18.20 -1.05 3.18
C ASP A 36 19.45 -1.88 2.90
N HIS A 37 20.01 -1.71 1.69
CA HIS A 37 21.30 -2.32 1.35
C HIS A 37 22.42 -1.78 2.28
N PRO A 38 23.36 -2.61 2.77
CA PRO A 38 24.41 -2.19 3.69
C PRO A 38 25.22 -0.98 3.23
N GLN A 39 25.40 -0.81 1.93
CA GLN A 39 26.08 0.34 1.32
C GLN A 39 25.11 1.48 0.90
N GLY A 40 23.84 1.41 1.25
CA GLY A 40 22.84 2.44 0.93
C GLY A 40 22.45 2.52 -0.55
N LEU A 41 22.80 1.53 -1.37
CA LEU A 41 22.64 1.56 -2.83
C LEU A 41 21.20 1.33 -3.30
N CYS A 42 20.42 0.52 -2.56
CA CYS A 42 19.00 0.29 -2.81
C CYS A 42 18.28 -0.06 -1.51
N ARG A 43 16.97 -0.07 -1.57
CA ARG A 43 16.06 -0.42 -0.47
C ARG A 43 15.09 -1.50 -0.90
N LEU A 44 14.53 -2.20 0.06
CA LEU A 44 13.41 -3.09 -0.17
C LEU A 44 12.27 -2.31 -0.86
N ARG A 45 11.73 -2.89 -1.94
CA ARG A 45 10.69 -2.32 -2.83
C ARG A 45 11.12 -1.16 -3.73
N ASP A 46 12.41 -0.84 -3.79
CA ASP A 46 12.88 0.09 -4.81
C ASP A 46 12.66 -0.49 -6.22
N ASP A 47 12.25 0.36 -7.15
CA ASP A 47 12.27 0.04 -8.57
C ASP A 47 13.70 0.23 -9.06
N VAL A 48 14.21 -0.79 -9.75
CA VAL A 48 15.61 -0.87 -10.19
C VAL A 48 15.70 -1.30 -11.64
N ILE A 49 16.83 -1.03 -12.27
CA ILE A 49 17.21 -1.58 -13.56
C ILE A 49 18.36 -2.53 -13.33
N VAL A 50 18.19 -3.79 -13.72
CA VAL A 50 19.25 -4.79 -13.71
C VAL A 50 19.95 -4.77 -15.06
N ASP A 51 21.26 -4.59 -15.05
CA ASP A 51 22.07 -4.49 -16.26
C ASP A 51 21.96 -5.77 -17.11
N GLY A 52 21.63 -5.59 -18.39
CA GLY A 52 21.42 -6.69 -19.34
C GLY A 52 20.09 -7.45 -19.21
N VAL A 53 19.30 -7.20 -18.17
CA VAL A 53 18.03 -7.90 -17.91
C VAL A 53 16.82 -6.96 -18.06
N GLY A 54 16.87 -5.78 -17.46
CA GLY A 54 15.80 -4.79 -17.56
C GLY A 54 15.23 -4.35 -16.22
N PRO A 55 14.02 -3.73 -16.24
CA PRO A 55 13.40 -3.19 -15.04
C PRO A 55 12.86 -4.29 -14.12
N GLY A 56 12.98 -4.06 -12.83
CA GLY A 56 12.48 -4.95 -11.79
C GLY A 56 12.27 -4.22 -10.46
N ARG A 57 11.83 -4.96 -9.44
CA ARG A 57 11.61 -4.45 -8.09
C ARG A 57 12.37 -5.29 -7.08
N VAL A 58 13.07 -4.61 -6.18
CA VAL A 58 13.77 -5.25 -5.07
C VAL A 58 12.75 -5.87 -4.11
N ASN A 59 12.78 -7.18 -3.94
CA ASN A 59 11.92 -7.89 -3.00
C ASN A 59 12.67 -8.53 -1.83
N TRP A 60 13.99 -8.55 -1.87
CA TRP A 60 14.86 -9.06 -0.81
C TRP A 60 16.25 -8.44 -0.88
N ILE A 61 16.85 -8.14 0.26
CA ILE A 61 18.25 -7.73 0.38
C ILE A 61 18.92 -8.63 1.41
N HIS A 62 19.90 -9.41 0.95
CA HIS A 62 20.63 -10.31 1.80
C HIS A 62 21.68 -9.54 2.63
N PRO A 63 21.98 -9.97 3.88
CA PRO A 63 23.04 -9.34 4.70
C PRO A 63 24.41 -9.27 4.04
N SER A 64 24.73 -10.20 3.10
CA SER A 64 25.97 -10.16 2.28
C SER A 64 26.00 -9.02 1.27
N GLY A 65 24.85 -8.35 1.00
CA GLY A 65 24.72 -7.32 -0.02
C GLY A 65 24.19 -7.81 -1.38
N ASP A 66 23.84 -9.09 -1.51
CA ASP A 66 23.14 -9.57 -2.71
C ASP A 66 21.67 -9.16 -2.68
N VAL A 67 21.13 -8.81 -3.83
CA VAL A 67 19.78 -8.25 -3.97
C VAL A 67 18.93 -9.15 -4.83
N ARG A 68 17.80 -9.58 -4.29
CA ARG A 68 16.78 -10.32 -5.04
C ARG A 68 15.82 -9.34 -5.70
N VAL A 69 15.71 -9.45 -7.04
CA VAL A 69 14.86 -8.57 -7.85
C VAL A 69 13.80 -9.38 -8.59
N GLU A 70 12.57 -8.98 -8.47
CA GLU A 70 11.48 -9.47 -9.30
C GLU A 70 11.46 -8.69 -10.62
N ILE A 71 11.66 -9.39 -11.73
CA ILE A 71 11.77 -8.78 -13.05
C ILE A 71 10.39 -8.49 -13.62
N ALA A 72 10.17 -7.27 -14.09
CA ALA A 72 8.85 -6.80 -14.55
C ALA A 72 8.30 -7.59 -15.74
N ARG A 73 9.16 -8.17 -16.59
CA ARG A 73 8.75 -9.00 -17.75
C ARG A 73 8.30 -10.40 -17.37
N HIS A 74 8.63 -10.86 -16.15
CA HIS A 74 8.33 -12.20 -15.64
C HIS A 74 7.78 -12.10 -14.22
N PRO A 75 6.52 -11.64 -14.04
CA PRO A 75 5.90 -11.54 -12.72
C PRO A 75 5.91 -12.89 -11.99
N GLY A 76 6.35 -12.88 -10.74
CA GLY A 76 6.46 -14.09 -9.91
C GLY A 76 7.82 -14.80 -10.04
N SER A 77 8.71 -14.39 -10.96
CA SER A 77 10.08 -14.86 -11.01
C SER A 77 11.00 -13.80 -10.40
N ALA A 78 11.74 -14.17 -9.37
CA ALA A 78 12.68 -13.28 -8.71
C ALA A 78 14.04 -13.96 -8.60
N GLU A 79 15.08 -13.28 -9.04
CA GLU A 79 16.46 -13.76 -9.09
C GLU A 79 17.38 -12.87 -8.27
N PHE A 80 18.51 -13.44 -7.82
CA PHE A 80 19.55 -12.70 -7.13
C PHE A 80 20.53 -12.07 -8.10
N TYR A 81 20.83 -10.81 -7.84
CA TYR A 81 21.81 -10.05 -8.61
C TYR A 81 22.82 -9.41 -7.67
N PRO A 82 24.11 -9.39 -8.04
CA PRO A 82 25.09 -8.59 -7.32
C PRO A 82 24.71 -7.11 -7.43
N VAL A 83 24.85 -6.39 -6.34
CA VAL A 83 24.45 -4.97 -6.30
C VAL A 83 25.12 -4.11 -7.38
N ALA A 84 26.32 -4.49 -7.82
CA ALA A 84 27.03 -3.82 -8.92
C ALA A 84 26.29 -3.87 -10.27
N ALA A 85 25.39 -4.86 -10.46
CA ALA A 85 24.58 -4.99 -11.67
C ALA A 85 23.23 -4.27 -11.55
N ILE A 86 22.98 -3.58 -10.42
CA ILE A 86 21.68 -2.96 -10.12
C ILE A 86 21.84 -1.45 -10.08
N ARG A 87 21.00 -0.76 -10.87
CA ARG A 87 20.87 0.70 -10.82
C ARG A 87 19.46 1.07 -10.40
N ARG A 88 19.31 2.08 -9.57
CA ARG A 88 17.98 2.61 -9.27
C ARG A 88 17.31 3.11 -10.54
N ALA A 89 16.10 2.65 -10.80
CA ALA A 89 15.32 3.06 -11.97
C ALA A 89 14.91 4.54 -11.91
N VAL A 90 14.84 5.08 -10.71
CA VAL A 90 14.44 6.48 -10.47
C VAL A 90 15.36 7.07 -9.40
N ALA A 91 15.75 8.33 -9.56
CA ALA A 91 16.40 9.10 -8.53
C ALA A 91 15.61 8.96 -7.20
N PRO A 92 16.28 8.93 -6.04
CA PRO A 92 15.59 8.80 -4.76
C PRO A 92 14.45 9.80 -4.72
N ARG A 93 13.22 9.29 -4.57
CA ARG A 93 12.03 10.16 -4.52
C ARG A 93 12.26 11.19 -3.42
N PRO A 94 12.11 12.49 -3.72
CA PRO A 94 12.32 13.52 -2.71
C PRO A 94 11.39 13.22 -1.54
N ARG A 95 11.94 13.17 -0.34
CA ARG A 95 11.15 13.03 0.89
C ARG A 95 10.61 14.41 1.23
N TYR A 96 9.36 14.65 0.90
CA TYR A 96 8.68 15.87 1.31
C TYR A 96 8.17 15.73 2.74
N GLU A 97 8.28 16.83 3.48
CA GLU A 97 7.60 16.96 4.76
C GLU A 97 6.10 17.17 4.51
N HIS A 98 5.27 16.44 5.26
CA HIS A 98 3.81 16.52 5.16
C HIS A 98 3.20 16.82 6.51
N GLU A 99 2.28 17.75 6.52
CA GLU A 99 1.37 18.00 7.64
C GLU A 99 0.01 17.35 7.40
N VAL A 100 -0.69 17.04 8.51
CA VAL A 100 -2.07 16.57 8.45
C VAL A 100 -2.99 17.78 8.59
N VAL A 101 -3.87 17.96 7.61
CA VAL A 101 -4.78 19.10 7.56
C VAL A 101 -6.24 18.64 7.40
N PRO A 102 -7.22 19.42 7.88
CA PRO A 102 -8.62 19.21 7.51
C PRO A 102 -8.82 19.54 6.03
N VAL A 103 -9.67 18.73 5.36
CA VAL A 103 -9.95 18.87 3.92
C VAL A 103 -11.44 18.85 3.67
N GLY A 104 -11.92 19.71 2.81
CA GLY A 104 -13.31 19.72 2.35
C GLY A 104 -13.60 18.54 1.40
N LEU A 105 -14.88 18.11 1.33
CA LEU A 105 -15.26 16.98 0.47
C LEU A 105 -14.92 17.20 -1.02
N ARG A 106 -15.09 18.41 -1.52
CA ARG A 106 -14.80 18.74 -2.91
C ARG A 106 -13.31 18.53 -3.21
N GLU A 107 -12.45 19.07 -2.36
CA GLU A 107 -10.99 18.96 -2.48
C GLU A 107 -10.53 17.50 -2.30
N ALA A 108 -11.06 16.78 -1.28
CA ALA A 108 -10.78 15.38 -1.08
C ALA A 108 -11.14 14.53 -2.31
N ASN A 109 -12.29 14.80 -2.95
CA ASN A 109 -12.72 14.10 -4.14
C ASN A 109 -11.81 14.35 -5.35
N LEU A 110 -11.21 15.52 -5.51
CA LEU A 110 -10.22 15.78 -6.56
C LEU A 110 -8.97 14.89 -6.37
N VAL A 111 -8.51 14.74 -5.12
CA VAL A 111 -7.39 13.86 -4.81
C VAL A 111 -7.76 12.39 -5.00
N VAL A 112 -8.96 11.99 -4.60
CA VAL A 112 -9.47 10.62 -4.82
C VAL A 112 -9.51 10.28 -6.31
N GLU A 113 -10.01 11.16 -7.17
CA GLU A 113 -10.04 10.94 -8.62
C GLU A 113 -8.65 10.80 -9.22
N ARG A 114 -7.70 11.60 -8.73
CA ARG A 114 -6.32 11.58 -9.21
C ARG A 114 -5.56 10.32 -8.75
N LEU A 115 -5.77 9.86 -7.52
CA LEU A 115 -4.90 8.89 -6.89
C LEU A 115 -5.54 7.53 -6.59
N HIS A 116 -6.88 7.44 -6.49
CA HIS A 116 -7.54 6.19 -6.11
C HIS A 116 -7.79 5.30 -7.33
N ARG A 117 -7.14 4.15 -7.37
CA ARG A 117 -7.11 3.26 -8.54
C ARG A 117 -8.43 2.58 -8.89
N ARG A 118 -9.33 2.36 -7.92
CA ARG A 118 -10.51 1.51 -8.08
C ARG A 118 -11.85 2.20 -7.92
N LEU A 119 -11.91 3.20 -7.09
CA LEU A 119 -13.16 3.79 -6.65
C LEU A 119 -13.14 5.31 -6.85
N GLY A 120 -14.21 5.85 -7.40
CA GLY A 120 -14.37 7.28 -7.62
C GLY A 120 -14.81 8.07 -6.37
N LYS A 121 -15.34 9.25 -6.62
CA LYS A 121 -15.84 10.23 -5.65
C LYS A 121 -16.71 9.64 -4.55
N VAL A 122 -16.66 10.26 -3.40
CA VAL A 122 -17.59 10.01 -2.29
C VAL A 122 -18.68 11.06 -2.33
N GLN A 123 -19.96 10.64 -2.26
CA GLN A 123 -21.11 11.56 -2.33
C GLN A 123 -21.38 12.32 -1.04
N GLY A 124 -20.84 11.86 0.11
CA GLY A 124 -21.01 12.48 1.40
C GLY A 124 -19.97 12.02 2.41
N HIS A 125 -19.67 12.86 3.38
CA HIS A 125 -18.70 12.55 4.42
C HIS A 125 -19.11 13.18 5.76
N LYS A 126 -18.48 12.74 6.84
CA LYS A 126 -18.51 13.40 8.14
C LYS A 126 -17.34 14.37 8.27
N PHE A 127 -16.15 13.92 7.90
CA PHE A 127 -14.93 14.70 7.83
C PHE A 127 -13.94 14.05 6.86
N ALA A 128 -12.96 14.81 6.44
CA ALA A 128 -11.80 14.29 5.71
C ALA A 128 -10.52 14.93 6.23
N VAL A 129 -9.42 14.21 6.14
CA VAL A 129 -8.08 14.67 6.46
C VAL A 129 -7.17 14.47 5.26
N GLY A 130 -6.23 15.38 5.04
CA GLY A 130 -5.26 15.34 3.96
C GLY A 130 -3.83 15.31 4.46
N LEU A 131 -2.94 14.81 3.61
CA LEU A 131 -1.50 15.01 3.72
C LEU A 131 -1.12 16.14 2.78
N ARG A 132 -0.82 17.29 3.34
CA ARG A 132 -0.39 18.48 2.63
C ARG A 132 1.12 18.57 2.65
N ARG A 133 1.73 18.73 1.50
CA ARG A 133 3.16 18.95 1.36
C ARG A 133 3.50 20.34 1.85
N VAL A 134 4.47 20.44 2.78
CA VAL A 134 4.83 21.73 3.38
C VAL A 134 5.44 22.69 2.35
N ALA A 135 6.19 22.16 1.38
CA ALA A 135 6.96 22.97 0.43
C ALA A 135 6.09 23.79 -0.54
N ASP A 136 5.00 23.23 -1.03
CA ASP A 136 4.16 23.84 -2.10
C ASP A 136 2.65 23.77 -1.80
N GLN A 137 2.29 23.29 -0.62
CA GLN A 137 0.91 23.21 -0.14
C GLN A 137 0.01 22.24 -0.93
N GLU A 138 0.58 21.41 -1.79
CA GLU A 138 -0.15 20.40 -2.56
C GLU A 138 -0.61 19.24 -1.67
N LEU A 139 -1.77 18.68 -1.99
CA LEU A 139 -2.30 17.50 -1.31
C LEU A 139 -1.80 16.21 -1.98
N ASP A 140 -0.93 15.49 -1.28
CA ASP A 140 -0.39 14.20 -1.71
C ASP A 140 -1.19 12.99 -1.20
N GLY A 141 -2.22 13.22 -0.43
CA GLY A 141 -3.12 12.16 0.00
C GLY A 141 -4.30 12.66 0.82
N VAL A 142 -5.35 11.85 0.86
CA VAL A 142 -6.56 12.12 1.64
C VAL A 142 -7.13 10.84 2.23
N ALA A 143 -7.79 10.98 3.38
CA ALA A 143 -8.68 9.96 3.92
C ALA A 143 -10.05 10.58 4.19
N VAL A 144 -11.11 9.93 3.69
CA VAL A 144 -12.49 10.40 3.79
C VAL A 144 -13.28 9.49 4.72
N CYS A 145 -13.84 10.05 5.77
CA CYS A 145 -14.65 9.36 6.77
C CYS A 145 -16.11 9.75 6.65
N ALA A 146 -17.01 8.76 6.70
CA ALA A 146 -18.44 8.95 6.54
C ALA A 146 -19.27 8.04 7.47
N ARG A 147 -20.59 8.07 7.35
CA ARG A 147 -21.44 7.07 7.98
C ARG A 147 -21.21 5.69 7.36
N PRO A 148 -21.31 4.61 8.13
CA PRO A 148 -21.28 3.27 7.60
C PRO A 148 -22.33 3.05 6.50
N VAL A 149 -21.92 2.36 5.42
CA VAL A 149 -22.89 1.92 4.38
C VAL A 149 -23.77 0.81 4.91
N ALA A 150 -23.21 -0.08 5.70
CA ALA A 150 -23.92 -1.17 6.34
C ALA A 150 -24.80 -0.60 7.46
N ARG A 151 -26.13 -0.68 7.29
CA ARG A 151 -27.11 -0.07 8.23
C ARG A 151 -26.94 -0.57 9.67
N HIS A 152 -26.58 -1.83 9.86
CA HIS A 152 -26.38 -2.41 11.18
C HIS A 152 -25.13 -1.88 11.90
N LEU A 153 -24.22 -1.20 11.20
CA LEU A 153 -23.06 -0.55 11.77
C LEU A 153 -23.28 0.94 12.05
N ASP A 154 -24.39 1.50 11.57
CA ASP A 154 -24.71 2.93 11.74
C ASP A 154 -25.40 3.17 13.09
N ASP A 155 -24.68 2.93 14.17
CA ASP A 155 -25.09 3.04 15.57
C ASP A 155 -24.82 4.44 16.18
N GLY A 156 -24.39 5.39 15.37
CA GLY A 156 -24.00 6.73 15.81
C GLY A 156 -22.61 6.80 16.46
N LEU A 157 -22.01 5.67 16.83
CA LEU A 157 -20.70 5.57 17.48
C LEU A 157 -19.64 4.94 16.58
N THR A 158 -20.03 4.44 15.41
CA THR A 158 -19.17 3.87 14.39
C THR A 158 -19.09 4.81 13.19
N ALA A 159 -17.88 5.03 12.67
CA ALA A 159 -17.68 5.75 11.42
C ALA A 159 -16.93 4.84 10.43
N GLU A 160 -17.12 5.08 9.13
CA GLU A 160 -16.50 4.30 8.05
C GLU A 160 -15.47 5.14 7.32
N VAL A 161 -14.25 4.62 7.19
CA VAL A 161 -13.24 5.18 6.29
C VAL A 161 -13.55 4.68 4.88
N ARG A 162 -14.15 5.57 4.08
CA ARG A 162 -14.68 5.26 2.74
C ARG A 162 -13.61 5.26 1.67
N ARG A 163 -12.61 6.12 1.80
CA ARG A 163 -11.50 6.27 0.87
C ARG A 163 -10.23 6.62 1.61
N VAL A 164 -9.15 5.99 1.19
CA VAL A 164 -7.79 6.42 1.48
C VAL A 164 -7.05 6.44 0.15
N ALA A 165 -6.57 7.59 -0.27
CA ALA A 165 -5.84 7.77 -1.51
C ALA A 165 -4.57 8.55 -1.21
N VAL A 166 -3.42 8.01 -1.56
CA VAL A 166 -2.10 8.60 -1.27
C VAL A 166 -1.20 8.45 -2.49
N ASP A 167 -0.45 9.48 -2.80
CA ASP A 167 0.57 9.41 -3.83
C ASP A 167 1.60 8.32 -3.46
N PRO A 168 1.93 7.40 -4.39
CA PRO A 168 2.88 6.32 -4.12
C PRO A 168 4.27 6.78 -3.67
N SER A 169 4.63 8.06 -3.91
CA SER A 169 5.89 8.62 -3.44
C SER A 169 5.92 8.90 -1.94
N VAL A 170 4.76 9.01 -1.29
CA VAL A 170 4.67 9.33 0.15
C VAL A 170 4.82 8.08 0.99
N THR A 171 5.98 7.92 1.59
CA THR A 171 6.27 6.80 2.48
C THR A 171 5.35 6.82 3.70
N ASN A 172 4.72 5.68 4.01
CA ASN A 172 3.80 5.52 5.14
C ASN A 172 2.58 6.47 5.14
N GLY A 173 2.26 7.10 4.00
CA GLY A 173 1.17 8.08 3.91
C GLY A 173 -0.19 7.51 4.31
N CYS A 174 -0.53 6.29 3.85
CA CYS A 174 -1.78 5.63 4.26
C CYS A 174 -1.85 5.42 5.78
N THR A 175 -0.78 4.91 6.39
CA THR A 175 -0.71 4.70 7.85
C THR A 175 -0.84 6.01 8.62
N LYS A 176 -0.17 7.08 8.14
CA LYS A 176 -0.25 8.43 8.73
C LYS A 176 -1.69 8.98 8.69
N LEU A 177 -2.36 8.85 7.53
CA LEU A 177 -3.76 9.27 7.39
C LEU A 177 -4.71 8.44 8.24
N LEU A 178 -4.56 7.12 8.28
CA LEU A 178 -5.38 6.24 9.12
C LEU A 178 -5.22 6.57 10.60
N GLY A 179 -4.01 6.90 11.05
CA GLY A 179 -3.75 7.39 12.41
C GLY A 179 -4.41 8.73 12.69
N ALA A 180 -4.37 9.66 11.74
CA ALA A 180 -5.01 10.97 11.85
C ALA A 180 -6.54 10.87 11.91
N VAL A 181 -7.15 10.03 11.05
CA VAL A 181 -8.58 9.74 11.09
C VAL A 181 -8.99 9.16 12.44
N ALA A 182 -8.19 8.22 12.99
CA ALA A 182 -8.48 7.63 14.28
C ALA A 182 -8.48 8.65 15.43
N LYS A 183 -7.51 9.58 15.41
CA LYS A 183 -7.44 10.69 16.39
C LYS A 183 -8.65 11.62 16.25
N ALA A 184 -8.96 12.05 15.03
CA ALA A 184 -10.10 12.93 14.76
C ALA A 184 -11.43 12.28 15.17
N ALA A 185 -11.66 11.04 14.75
CA ALA A 185 -12.86 10.30 15.08
C ALA A 185 -13.02 10.10 16.60
N SER A 186 -11.95 9.78 17.31
CA SER A 186 -11.94 9.67 18.77
C SER A 186 -12.32 11.00 19.45
N ALA A 187 -11.74 12.12 18.99
CA ALA A 187 -12.08 13.45 19.49
C ALA A 187 -13.53 13.85 19.21
N MET A 188 -14.12 13.34 18.12
CA MET A 188 -15.56 13.52 17.79
C MET A 188 -16.50 12.58 18.56
N GLY A 189 -15.98 11.70 19.42
CA GLY A 189 -16.78 10.79 20.24
C GLY A 189 -17.09 9.44 19.59
N TYR A 190 -16.55 9.13 18.40
CA TYR A 190 -16.69 7.80 17.83
C TYR A 190 -15.90 6.77 18.64
N ARG A 191 -16.45 5.57 18.76
CA ARG A 191 -15.84 4.44 19.49
C ARG A 191 -15.18 3.43 18.56
N ARG A 192 -15.60 3.39 17.30
CA ARG A 192 -15.10 2.44 16.30
C ARG A 192 -14.96 3.09 14.94
N LEU A 193 -13.97 2.62 14.22
CA LEU A 193 -13.83 2.86 12.79
C LEU A 193 -13.92 1.53 12.06
N VAL A 194 -14.55 1.52 10.90
CA VAL A 194 -14.62 0.39 9.99
C VAL A 194 -14.12 0.79 8.61
N THR A 195 -13.50 -0.13 7.90
CA THR A 195 -13.14 0.04 6.48
C THR A 195 -13.14 -1.32 5.77
N TYR A 196 -13.09 -1.28 4.45
CA TYR A 196 -13.15 -2.46 3.60
C TYR A 196 -12.03 -2.41 2.58
N THR A 197 -11.30 -3.54 2.41
CA THR A 197 -10.32 -3.73 1.33
C THR A 197 -10.77 -4.88 0.43
N ALA A 198 -10.35 -4.88 -0.83
CA ALA A 198 -10.54 -6.05 -1.67
C ALA A 198 -9.77 -7.25 -1.11
N GLU A 199 -10.26 -8.48 -1.34
CA GLU A 199 -9.68 -9.70 -0.76
C GLU A 199 -8.21 -9.91 -1.17
N GLY A 200 -7.80 -9.44 -2.35
CA GLY A 200 -6.40 -9.48 -2.82
C GLY A 200 -5.49 -8.36 -2.30
N GLU A 201 -6.01 -7.42 -1.49
CA GLU A 201 -5.20 -6.35 -0.91
C GLU A 201 -4.69 -6.76 0.47
N GLY A 202 -3.37 -6.81 0.65
CA GLY A 202 -2.74 -7.34 1.85
C GLY A 202 -2.95 -6.54 3.15
N GLY A 203 -3.58 -5.35 3.11
CA GLY A 203 -3.92 -4.56 4.30
C GLY A 203 -2.73 -4.07 5.14
N ALA A 204 -1.50 -4.07 4.61
CA ALA A 204 -0.29 -3.73 5.36
C ALA A 204 -0.36 -2.38 6.10
N SER A 205 -0.95 -1.36 5.45
CA SER A 205 -1.12 -0.03 6.05
C SER A 205 -2.13 -0.04 7.21
N LEU A 206 -3.14 -0.91 7.14
CA LEU A 206 -4.14 -1.08 8.19
C LEU A 206 -3.54 -1.78 9.40
N TYR A 207 -2.81 -2.89 9.20
CA TYR A 207 -2.06 -3.54 10.27
C TYR A 207 -1.10 -2.56 10.95
N ALA A 208 -0.30 -1.83 10.16
CA ALA A 208 0.64 -0.84 10.69
C ALA A 208 -0.05 0.30 11.46
N ALA A 209 -1.31 0.61 11.11
CA ALA A 209 -2.13 1.59 11.84
C ALA A 209 -2.91 0.98 13.01
N GLY A 210 -2.71 -0.31 13.32
CA GLY A 210 -3.36 -1.03 14.43
C GLY A 210 -4.84 -1.28 14.19
N TRP A 211 -5.22 -1.70 12.98
CA TRP A 211 -6.54 -2.18 12.63
C TRP A 211 -6.55 -3.71 12.60
N ASP A 212 -7.67 -4.30 12.99
CA ASP A 212 -7.86 -5.74 13.03
C ASP A 212 -8.82 -6.19 11.92
N PRO A 213 -8.48 -7.24 11.15
CA PRO A 213 -9.42 -7.86 10.24
C PRO A 213 -10.41 -8.70 11.04
N ILE A 214 -11.71 -8.43 10.89
CA ILE A 214 -12.74 -9.11 11.68
C ILE A 214 -13.59 -10.08 10.87
N GLY A 215 -13.43 -10.10 9.56
CA GLY A 215 -14.21 -11.00 8.72
C GLY A 215 -14.19 -10.62 7.26
N ARG A 216 -15.02 -11.29 6.48
CA ARG A 216 -15.19 -11.05 5.04
C ARG A 216 -16.66 -10.73 4.75
N SER A 217 -16.89 -9.72 3.91
CA SER A 217 -18.22 -9.48 3.35
C SER A 217 -18.41 -10.37 2.11
N ALA A 218 -19.62 -10.89 1.94
CA ALA A 218 -19.92 -11.77 0.81
C ALA A 218 -19.76 -11.12 -0.57
N GLY A 219 -19.56 -9.80 -0.63
CA GLY A 219 -19.70 -9.03 -1.86
C GLY A 219 -21.18 -8.91 -2.24
N GLY A 220 -21.50 -8.15 -3.24
CA GLY A 220 -22.85 -8.07 -3.75
C GLY A 220 -23.12 -6.75 -4.48
N HIS A 221 -24.03 -6.82 -5.43
CA HIS A 221 -24.49 -5.66 -6.16
C HIS A 221 -25.46 -4.85 -5.30
N TRP A 222 -25.04 -3.64 -4.91
CA TRP A 222 -25.85 -2.72 -4.10
C TRP A 222 -26.80 -1.85 -4.97
N GLY A 223 -27.01 -2.23 -6.23
CA GLY A 223 -27.95 -1.62 -7.12
C GLY A 223 -29.37 -2.16 -6.91
N SER A 224 -30.36 -1.28 -6.83
CA SER A 224 -31.77 -1.68 -7.00
C SER A 224 -32.23 -1.25 -8.39
N VAL A 225 -33.23 -1.96 -8.94
CA VAL A 225 -33.87 -1.61 -10.22
C VAL A 225 -34.35 -0.15 -10.26
N ARG A 226 -34.71 0.42 -9.09
CA ARG A 226 -35.14 1.82 -8.94
C ARG A 226 -34.01 2.84 -8.81
N ARG A 227 -32.76 2.40 -8.55
CA ARG A 227 -31.57 3.24 -8.48
C ARG A 227 -30.37 2.47 -9.05
N PRO A 228 -30.22 2.45 -10.39
CA PRO A 228 -29.02 1.94 -11.00
C PRO A 228 -27.86 2.81 -10.53
N ARG A 229 -26.85 2.20 -9.93
CA ARG A 229 -25.57 2.85 -9.65
C ARG A 229 -24.61 2.53 -10.77
N GLU A 230 -23.88 3.53 -11.22
CA GLU A 230 -22.84 3.34 -12.22
C GLU A 230 -21.88 2.23 -11.76
N ALA A 231 -21.51 1.37 -12.71
CA ALA A 231 -20.55 0.27 -12.53
C ALA A 231 -19.19 0.84 -12.11
N GLY A 232 -18.93 0.83 -10.84
CA GLY A 232 -17.70 1.34 -10.23
C GLY A 232 -17.50 0.80 -8.82
N SER A 233 -18.45 0.00 -8.32
CA SER A 233 -18.30 -0.72 -7.06
C SER A 233 -17.63 -2.06 -7.37
N ASP A 234 -16.47 -2.28 -6.79
CA ASP A 234 -15.82 -3.58 -6.72
C ASP A 234 -16.80 -4.58 -6.06
N GLU A 235 -17.43 -5.43 -6.87
CA GLU A 235 -18.48 -6.39 -6.44
C GLU A 235 -17.88 -7.61 -5.74
N GLY A 236 -16.54 -7.69 -5.68
CA GLY A 236 -15.81 -8.79 -5.08
C GLY A 236 -15.95 -8.87 -3.56
N ARG A 237 -15.55 -10.00 -3.02
CA ARG A 237 -15.41 -10.20 -1.57
C ARG A 237 -14.45 -9.17 -1.00
N LYS A 238 -14.77 -8.65 0.18
CA LYS A 238 -13.98 -7.64 0.88
C LYS A 238 -13.62 -8.12 2.26
N VAL A 239 -12.41 -7.83 2.69
CA VAL A 239 -12.01 -7.97 4.08
C VAL A 239 -12.54 -6.76 4.85
N VAL A 240 -13.20 -7.04 5.97
CA VAL A 240 -13.74 -6.01 6.88
C VAL A 240 -12.71 -5.76 7.97
N TRP A 241 -12.34 -4.52 8.15
CA TRP A 241 -11.37 -4.08 9.14
C TRP A 241 -12.02 -3.17 10.17
N VAL A 242 -11.65 -3.35 11.43
CA VAL A 242 -12.13 -2.51 12.53
C VAL A 242 -10.95 -1.95 13.32
N LYS A 243 -11.09 -0.72 13.76
CA LYS A 243 -10.22 -0.13 14.77
C LYS A 243 -11.08 0.36 15.94
N VAL A 244 -10.83 -0.18 17.11
CA VAL A 244 -11.39 0.30 18.36
C VAL A 244 -10.61 1.56 18.79
N LEU A 245 -11.33 2.64 19.06
CA LEU A 245 -10.74 3.90 19.49
C LEU A 245 -10.61 3.95 21.02
N ARG A 246 -9.47 4.44 21.52
CA ARG A 246 -9.25 4.60 22.96
C ARG A 246 -10.19 5.67 23.50
N GLY A 247 -10.95 5.34 24.54
CA GLY A 247 -12.00 6.18 25.12
C GLY A 247 -13.38 5.53 25.05
N GLY A 248 -13.58 4.53 24.18
CA GLY A 248 -14.74 3.65 24.23
C GLY A 248 -14.51 2.56 25.28
N PHE A 249 -15.47 2.35 26.17
CA PHE A 249 -15.49 1.22 27.10
C PHE A 249 -15.12 -0.07 26.38
N HIS A 250 -14.25 -0.89 26.99
CA HIS A 250 -13.98 -2.25 26.58
C HIS A 250 -15.26 -3.09 26.72
N GLU A 251 -16.16 -3.00 25.77
CA GLU A 251 -17.16 -4.03 25.57
C GLU A 251 -16.54 -5.11 24.68
N ARG A 252 -16.45 -6.30 25.26
CA ARG A 252 -15.99 -7.53 24.63
C ARG A 252 -16.59 -7.65 23.22
N ALA A 253 -15.76 -8.09 22.30
CA ALA A 253 -16.10 -8.40 20.93
C ALA A 253 -17.57 -8.86 20.79
N CYS A 254 -18.40 -8.02 20.21
CA CYS A 254 -19.70 -8.47 19.72
C CYS A 254 -19.42 -9.56 18.69
N ARG A 255 -19.79 -10.79 19.03
CA ARG A 255 -19.83 -11.90 18.09
C ARG A 255 -20.75 -11.48 16.96
N TRP A 256 -20.18 -11.37 15.79
CA TRP A 256 -20.93 -11.23 14.56
C TRP A 256 -21.49 -12.62 14.23
N THR A 257 -22.75 -12.86 14.54
CA THR A 257 -23.54 -13.99 14.02
C THR A 257 -24.20 -13.62 12.72
#